data_dcaa310947c3669c7181933d23ec3ae8
#
_entry.id   dcaa310947c3669c7181933d23ec3ae8
#
_cell.length_a   1.000
_cell.length_b   1.000
_cell.length_c   1.000
_cell.angle_alpha   90.00
_cell.angle_beta   90.00
_cell.angle_gamma   90.00
#
_symmetry.space_group_name_H-M   'P 1'
#
loop_
_entity.id
_entity.type
_entity.pdbx_description
1 polymer ?
#
loop_
_entity_poly.entity_id
_entity_poly.type
_entity_poly.pdbx_seq_one_letter_code
_entity_poly.pdbx_strand_id
1 'polypeptide(L)'
;MTYLAIIIRYIREELHAEEIYSYAMSFGAYLNLRYLAEFGDPFVRIALRSPAINMYESLTSRIMRDGEFDAIMKGKTVPVGFDNKIGVGRQFLEELESNDIRKISYLDYADDILIIHGMLDEVIPISVSKAFADDNVIEFLPVEHADHRFQNPACMETAIKAILQFFKFT
;
A
#
# COMPACT_ATOMS: atom_id res chain seq x y z
N MET A 1 6.53 -7.10 8.98
CA MET A 1 7.71 -6.30 8.57
C MET A 1 8.97 -7.14 8.34
N THR A 2 9.22 -8.19 9.11
CA THR A 2 10.45 -9.01 9.04
C THR A 2 10.81 -9.52 7.63
N TYR A 3 9.82 -9.99 6.84
CA TYR A 3 10.11 -10.52 5.49
C TYR A 3 10.58 -9.45 4.51
N LEU A 4 10.00 -8.25 4.52
CA LEU A 4 10.45 -7.16 3.64
C LEU A 4 11.88 -6.72 4.00
N ALA A 5 12.18 -6.62 5.29
CA ALA A 5 13.53 -6.31 5.76
C ALA A 5 14.57 -7.37 5.33
N ILE A 6 14.20 -8.66 5.38
CA ILE A 6 15.07 -9.76 4.91
C ILE A 6 15.31 -9.64 3.39
N ILE A 7 14.26 -9.36 2.60
CA ILE A 7 14.38 -9.21 1.14
C ILE A 7 15.29 -8.03 0.80
N ILE A 8 15.09 -6.87 1.42
CA ILE A 8 15.91 -5.68 1.18
C ILE A 8 17.38 -5.96 1.55
N ARG A 9 17.62 -6.57 2.69
CA ARG A 9 18.96 -6.96 3.10
C ARG A 9 19.60 -7.92 2.08
N TYR A 10 18.89 -8.94 1.63
CA TYR A 10 19.36 -9.87 0.61
C TYR A 10 19.74 -9.16 -0.70
N ILE A 11 18.90 -8.22 -1.16
CA ILE A 11 19.16 -7.43 -2.35
C ILE A 11 20.45 -6.62 -2.20
N ARG A 12 20.69 -6.04 -1.02
CA ARG A 12 21.90 -5.24 -0.74
C ARG A 12 23.15 -6.11 -0.58
N GLU A 13 23.08 -7.16 0.23
CA GLU A 13 24.25 -7.94 0.66
C GLU A 13 24.64 -9.01 -0.36
N GLU A 14 23.65 -9.72 -0.94
CA GLU A 14 23.91 -10.86 -1.82
C GLU A 14 23.85 -10.48 -3.31
N LEU A 15 22.94 -9.58 -3.71
CA LEU A 15 22.86 -9.13 -5.10
C LEU A 15 23.68 -7.87 -5.35
N HIS A 16 24.25 -7.26 -4.32
CA HIS A 16 25.09 -6.06 -4.39
C HIS A 16 24.42 -4.89 -5.14
N ALA A 17 23.09 -4.77 -5.03
CA ALA A 17 22.34 -3.70 -5.69
C ALA A 17 22.64 -2.35 -5.02
N GLU A 18 23.09 -1.39 -5.80
CA GLU A 18 23.35 -0.02 -5.33
C GLU A 18 22.06 0.79 -5.21
N GLU A 19 21.11 0.56 -6.12
CA GLU A 19 19.81 1.23 -6.16
C GLU A 19 18.67 0.23 -6.04
N ILE A 20 17.66 0.56 -5.25
CA ILE A 20 16.44 -0.23 -5.12
C ILE A 20 15.26 0.70 -5.38
N TYR A 21 14.40 0.31 -6.31
CA TYR A 21 13.14 0.97 -6.59
C TYR A 21 12.00 0.08 -6.13
N SER A 22 10.97 0.65 -5.53
CA SER A 22 9.84 -0.12 -5.05
C SER A 22 8.56 0.25 -5.79
N TYR A 23 7.88 -0.77 -6.34
CA TYR A 23 6.50 -0.65 -6.78
C TYR A 23 5.63 -1.57 -5.96
N ALA A 24 4.59 -1.00 -5.35
CA ALA A 24 3.68 -1.76 -4.51
C ALA A 24 2.22 -1.33 -4.72
N MET A 25 1.29 -2.24 -4.46
CA MET A 25 -0.14 -1.95 -4.57
C MET A 25 -0.90 -2.38 -3.32
N SER A 26 -2.02 -1.70 -3.06
CA SER A 26 -2.97 -2.06 -2.01
C SER A 26 -2.29 -2.33 -0.66
N PHE A 27 -2.44 -3.52 -0.08
CA PHE A 27 -1.79 -3.91 1.17
C PHE A 27 -0.25 -3.90 1.08
N GLY A 28 0.33 -4.22 -0.08
CA GLY A 28 1.77 -4.10 -0.30
C GLY A 28 2.27 -2.67 -0.15
N ALA A 29 1.50 -1.68 -0.59
CA ALA A 29 1.81 -0.26 -0.41
C ALA A 29 1.76 0.16 1.08
N TYR A 30 0.77 -0.32 1.85
CA TYR A 30 0.75 -0.16 3.31
C TYR A 30 2.03 -0.72 3.95
N LEU A 31 2.48 -1.91 3.54
CA LEU A 31 3.71 -2.51 4.07
C LEU A 31 4.96 -1.70 3.73
N ASN A 32 5.03 -1.08 2.54
CA ASN A 32 6.14 -0.19 2.19
C ASN A 32 6.18 1.04 3.10
N LEU A 33 5.04 1.72 3.28
CA LEU A 33 4.95 2.88 4.17
C LEU A 33 5.27 2.51 5.62
N ARG A 34 4.82 1.34 6.09
CA ARG A 34 5.19 0.81 7.40
C ARG A 34 6.69 0.56 7.51
N TYR A 35 7.31 0.05 6.44
CA TYR A 35 8.74 -0.19 6.42
C TYR A 35 9.53 1.12 6.56
N LEU A 36 9.17 2.16 5.78
CA LEU A 36 9.78 3.49 5.90
C LEU A 36 9.71 4.03 7.32
N ALA A 37 8.54 3.92 7.96
CA ALA A 37 8.32 4.41 9.32
C ALA A 37 9.17 3.68 10.37
N GLU A 38 9.44 2.39 10.17
CA GLU A 38 10.12 1.54 11.17
C GLU A 38 11.64 1.45 10.96
N PHE A 39 12.08 1.44 9.70
CA PHE A 39 13.48 1.15 9.33
C PHE A 39 14.18 2.26 8.54
N GLY A 40 13.45 3.29 8.13
CA GLY A 40 13.97 4.32 7.22
C GLY A 40 13.87 3.92 5.75
N ASP A 41 14.42 4.74 4.85
CA ASP A 41 14.30 4.59 3.42
C ASP A 41 15.47 3.85 2.77
N PRO A 42 15.27 2.61 2.28
CA PRO A 42 16.25 1.88 1.50
C PRO A 42 16.09 2.10 -0.01
N PHE A 43 15.05 2.84 -0.45
CA PHE A 43 14.65 2.96 -1.84
C PHE A 43 15.12 4.30 -2.43
N VAL A 44 15.46 4.30 -3.72
CA VAL A 44 15.69 5.52 -4.48
C VAL A 44 14.35 6.22 -4.76
N ARG A 45 13.32 5.42 -5.14
CA ARG A 45 11.95 5.88 -5.35
C ARG A 45 10.94 4.78 -5.10
N ILE A 46 9.72 5.21 -4.75
CA ILE A 46 8.61 4.33 -4.40
C ILE A 46 7.37 4.75 -5.17
N ALA A 47 6.79 3.85 -5.96
CA ALA A 47 5.49 4.06 -6.59
C ALA A 47 4.43 3.19 -5.92
N LEU A 48 3.36 3.81 -5.44
CA LEU A 48 2.28 3.17 -4.71
C LEU A 48 0.98 3.26 -5.52
N ARG A 49 0.42 2.12 -5.93
CA ARG A 49 -0.84 2.07 -6.66
C ARG A 49 -1.99 1.62 -5.76
N SER A 50 -3.09 2.40 -5.74
CA SER A 50 -4.26 2.14 -4.89
C SER A 50 -3.88 1.74 -3.47
N PRO A 51 -3.04 2.54 -2.77
CA PRO A 51 -2.48 2.16 -1.47
C PRO A 51 -3.57 2.04 -0.41
N ALA A 52 -3.50 0.97 0.40
CA ALA A 52 -4.43 0.75 1.51
C ALA A 52 -4.06 1.60 2.73
N ILE A 53 -4.13 2.93 2.59
CA ILE A 53 -3.73 3.91 3.62
C ILE A 53 -4.50 3.69 4.93
N ASN A 54 -5.81 3.48 4.84
CA ASN A 54 -6.68 3.19 5.98
C ASN A 54 -6.95 1.68 6.10
N MET A 55 -5.89 0.87 6.19
CA MET A 55 -5.99 -0.59 6.04
C MET A 55 -6.96 -1.24 7.02
N TYR A 56 -6.99 -0.80 8.29
CA TYR A 56 -7.92 -1.34 9.30
C TYR A 56 -9.38 -1.14 8.88
N GLU A 57 -9.77 0.09 8.55
CA GLU A 57 -11.14 0.42 8.15
C GLU A 57 -11.52 -0.25 6.82
N SER A 58 -10.60 -0.25 5.85
CA SER A 58 -10.86 -0.92 4.56
C SER A 58 -11.07 -2.42 4.73
N LEU A 59 -10.27 -3.06 5.60
CA LEU A 59 -10.42 -4.48 5.88
C LEU A 59 -11.76 -4.78 6.57
N THR A 60 -12.06 -4.05 7.65
CA THR A 60 -13.23 -4.34 8.51
C THR A 60 -14.56 -3.91 7.92
N SER A 61 -14.58 -2.85 7.09
CA SER A 61 -15.82 -2.26 6.58
C SER A 61 -16.12 -2.55 5.10
N ARG A 62 -15.12 -3.00 4.31
CA ARG A 62 -15.28 -3.18 2.86
C ARG A 62 -14.88 -4.56 2.35
N ILE A 63 -13.89 -5.19 2.97
CA ILE A 63 -13.34 -6.48 2.51
C ILE A 63 -13.95 -7.65 3.28
N MET A 64 -14.13 -7.50 4.60
CA MET A 64 -14.79 -8.50 5.42
C MET A 64 -16.27 -8.61 5.09
N ARG A 65 -16.79 -9.84 5.18
CA ARG A 65 -18.22 -10.15 5.04
C ARG A 65 -18.92 -10.04 6.38
N ASP A 66 -20.25 -9.98 6.34
CA ASP A 66 -21.08 -9.96 7.53
C ASP A 66 -20.75 -11.11 8.49
N GLY A 67 -20.55 -10.79 9.76
CA GLY A 67 -20.24 -11.75 10.80
C GLY A 67 -18.78 -12.20 10.90
N GLU A 68 -17.91 -11.91 9.91
CA GLU A 68 -16.48 -12.28 9.98
C GLU A 68 -15.77 -11.51 11.09
N PHE A 69 -16.02 -10.20 11.22
CA PHE A 69 -15.48 -9.39 12.30
C PHE A 69 -15.89 -9.94 13.68
N ASP A 70 -17.18 -10.23 13.89
CA ASP A 70 -17.67 -10.78 15.14
C ASP A 70 -17.06 -12.13 15.48
N ALA A 71 -16.83 -12.98 14.46
CA ALA A 71 -16.19 -14.26 14.63
C ALA A 71 -14.73 -14.11 15.09
N ILE A 72 -14.00 -13.13 14.52
CA ILE A 72 -12.63 -12.80 14.91
C ILE A 72 -12.60 -12.28 16.36
N MET A 73 -13.51 -11.38 16.72
CA MET A 73 -13.58 -10.85 18.07
C MET A 73 -13.92 -11.90 19.12
N LYS A 74 -14.58 -13.01 18.70
CA LYS A 74 -14.82 -14.23 19.51
C LYS A 74 -13.64 -15.22 19.49
N GLY A 75 -12.48 -14.81 18.96
CA GLY A 75 -11.23 -15.61 18.99
C GLY A 75 -11.05 -16.57 17.83
N LYS A 76 -11.85 -16.49 16.75
CA LYS A 76 -11.67 -17.32 15.55
C LYS A 76 -10.68 -16.67 14.58
N THR A 77 -9.95 -17.49 13.84
CA THR A 77 -9.23 -17.05 12.64
C THR A 77 -10.14 -17.29 11.43
N VAL A 78 -10.37 -16.23 10.64
CA VAL A 78 -11.29 -16.25 9.50
C VAL A 78 -10.51 -16.01 8.21
N PRO A 79 -10.75 -16.73 7.12
CA PRO A 79 -10.14 -16.48 5.83
C PRO A 79 -10.79 -15.27 5.16
N VAL A 80 -10.06 -14.15 5.11
CA VAL A 80 -10.51 -12.86 4.55
C VAL A 80 -9.74 -12.52 3.29
N GLY A 81 -10.38 -11.88 2.34
CA GLY A 81 -9.82 -11.44 1.07
C GLY A 81 -10.67 -11.85 -0.14
N PHE A 82 -10.20 -11.50 -1.33
CA PHE A 82 -10.87 -11.79 -2.60
C PHE A 82 -10.44 -13.18 -3.13
N ASP A 83 -9.61 -13.20 -4.17
CA ASP A 83 -9.15 -14.44 -4.80
C ASP A 83 -8.16 -15.20 -3.91
N ASN A 84 -7.26 -14.45 -3.28
CA ASN A 84 -6.32 -15.00 -2.30
C ASN A 84 -6.75 -14.59 -0.89
N LYS A 85 -7.20 -15.57 -0.11
CA LYS A 85 -7.62 -15.35 1.27
C LYS A 85 -6.46 -15.59 2.24
N ILE A 86 -6.34 -14.70 3.21
CA ILE A 86 -5.42 -14.86 4.34
C ILE A 86 -6.19 -15.12 5.62
N GLY A 87 -5.61 -15.88 6.53
CA GLY A 87 -6.19 -16.07 7.87
C GLY A 87 -6.04 -14.81 8.72
N VAL A 88 -7.16 -14.16 9.02
CA VAL A 88 -7.20 -12.97 9.87
C VAL A 88 -7.70 -13.35 11.25
N GLY A 89 -6.88 -13.10 12.26
CA GLY A 89 -7.21 -13.25 13.67
C GLY A 89 -7.22 -11.89 14.38
N ARG A 90 -7.63 -11.91 15.65
CA ARG A 90 -7.75 -10.70 16.47
C ARG A 90 -6.44 -9.92 16.56
N GLN A 91 -5.32 -10.59 16.80
CA GLN A 91 -4.01 -9.95 16.87
C GLN A 91 -3.67 -9.15 15.60
N PHE A 92 -3.99 -9.68 14.41
CA PHE A 92 -3.75 -8.97 13.16
C PHE A 92 -4.56 -7.68 13.07
N LEU A 93 -5.81 -7.68 13.51
CA LEU A 93 -6.63 -6.46 13.54
C LEU A 93 -6.07 -5.43 14.54
N GLU A 94 -5.69 -5.87 15.74
CA GLU A 94 -5.07 -5.01 16.76
C GLU A 94 -3.74 -4.41 16.27
N GLU A 95 -2.95 -5.18 15.52
CA GLU A 95 -1.72 -4.69 14.88
C GLU A 95 -2.00 -3.64 13.80
N LEU A 96 -3.03 -3.82 12.97
CA LEU A 96 -3.41 -2.83 11.96
C LEU A 96 -3.90 -1.52 12.60
N GLU A 97 -4.72 -1.61 13.63
CA GLU A 97 -5.28 -0.46 14.34
C GLU A 97 -4.19 0.34 15.06
N SER A 98 -3.28 -0.35 15.75
CA SER A 98 -2.19 0.29 16.49
C SER A 98 -1.11 0.87 15.57
N ASN A 99 -0.98 0.35 14.35
CA ASN A 99 0.00 0.78 13.37
C ASN A 99 -0.61 1.57 12.20
N ASP A 100 -1.50 2.49 12.50
CA ASP A 100 -2.12 3.38 11.53
C ASP A 100 -1.07 4.35 10.95
N ILE A 101 -0.73 4.15 9.68
CA ILE A 101 0.28 4.94 8.95
C ILE A 101 -0.11 6.40 8.76
N ARG A 102 -1.39 6.75 8.90
CA ARG A 102 -1.87 8.15 8.84
C ARG A 102 -1.41 9.00 10.03
N LYS A 103 -0.96 8.36 11.12
CA LYS A 103 -0.43 9.03 12.31
C LYS A 103 1.07 9.34 12.21
N ILE A 104 1.69 9.00 11.10
CA ILE A 104 3.13 9.13 10.87
C ILE A 104 3.35 10.16 9.76
N SER A 105 4.35 11.02 9.92
CA SER A 105 4.76 11.96 8.87
C SER A 105 5.72 11.30 7.88
N TYR A 106 5.46 11.53 6.59
CA TYR A 106 6.32 11.09 5.49
C TYR A 106 6.91 12.25 4.70
N LEU A 107 6.92 13.45 5.27
CA LEU A 107 7.43 14.66 4.63
C LEU A 107 8.90 14.51 4.18
N ASP A 108 9.70 13.79 4.95
CA ASP A 108 11.12 13.57 4.62
C ASP A 108 11.31 12.65 3.40
N TYR A 109 10.27 11.95 2.98
CA TYR A 109 10.26 11.02 1.83
C TYR A 109 9.38 11.50 0.68
N ALA A 110 8.80 12.70 0.79
CA ALA A 110 7.74 13.18 -0.10
C ALA A 110 8.15 13.17 -1.58
N ASP A 111 9.36 13.62 -1.89
CA ASP A 111 9.90 13.71 -3.25
C ASP A 111 10.21 12.35 -3.89
N ASP A 112 10.33 11.30 -3.06
CA ASP A 112 10.68 9.94 -3.48
C ASP A 112 9.47 9.00 -3.49
N ILE A 113 8.27 9.52 -3.26
CA ILE A 113 7.02 8.75 -3.28
C ILE A 113 6.07 9.29 -4.36
N LEU A 114 5.53 8.38 -5.19
CA LEU A 114 4.41 8.65 -6.10
C LEU A 114 3.21 7.80 -5.69
N ILE A 115 2.05 8.41 -5.52
CA ILE A 115 0.79 7.70 -5.32
C ILE A 115 -0.04 7.78 -6.61
N ILE A 116 -0.45 6.62 -7.15
CA ILE A 116 -1.34 6.47 -8.30
C ILE A 116 -2.63 5.83 -7.82
N HIS A 117 -3.80 6.45 -8.09
CA HIS A 117 -5.06 5.91 -7.59
C HIS A 117 -6.18 5.99 -8.64
N GLY A 118 -6.94 4.90 -8.75
CA GLY A 118 -8.08 4.82 -9.65
C GLY A 118 -9.27 5.61 -9.10
N MET A 119 -9.89 6.44 -9.96
CA MET A 119 -11.04 7.25 -9.55
C MET A 119 -12.32 6.42 -9.30
N LEU A 120 -12.38 5.19 -9.81
CA LEU A 120 -13.49 4.25 -9.60
C LEU A 120 -13.10 3.12 -8.62
N ASP A 121 -12.12 3.35 -7.74
CA ASP A 121 -11.69 2.36 -6.75
C ASP A 121 -12.80 2.13 -5.71
N GLU A 122 -13.42 0.96 -5.76
CA GLU A 122 -14.51 0.54 -4.88
C GLU A 122 -14.03 -0.10 -3.58
N VAL A 123 -12.73 -0.42 -3.49
CA VAL A 123 -12.13 -1.07 -2.31
C VAL A 123 -11.52 -0.03 -1.37
N ILE A 124 -10.66 0.83 -1.90
CA ILE A 124 -10.02 1.91 -1.14
C ILE A 124 -10.53 3.25 -1.69
N PRO A 125 -11.23 4.06 -0.89
CA PRO A 125 -11.69 5.37 -1.36
C PRO A 125 -10.52 6.26 -1.77
N ILE A 126 -10.56 6.80 -2.99
CA ILE A 126 -9.52 7.71 -3.51
C ILE A 126 -9.29 8.93 -2.59
N SER A 127 -10.34 9.39 -1.91
CA SER A 127 -10.26 10.51 -0.96
C SER A 127 -9.28 10.28 0.18
N VAL A 128 -9.14 9.02 0.62
CA VAL A 128 -8.20 8.65 1.69
C VAL A 128 -6.75 8.82 1.24
N SER A 129 -6.42 8.33 0.04
CA SER A 129 -5.09 8.47 -0.54
C SER A 129 -4.77 9.91 -0.92
N LYS A 130 -5.77 10.65 -1.40
CA LYS A 130 -5.63 12.09 -1.72
C LYS A 130 -5.31 12.89 -0.46
N ALA A 131 -6.07 12.70 0.62
CA ALA A 131 -5.82 13.38 1.89
C ALA A 131 -4.42 13.06 2.43
N PHE A 132 -4.03 11.78 2.41
CA PHE A 132 -2.71 11.36 2.85
C PHE A 132 -1.58 11.99 2.01
N ALA A 133 -1.76 12.07 0.69
CA ALA A 133 -0.80 12.71 -0.21
C ALA A 133 -0.70 14.22 0.07
N ASP A 134 -1.82 14.90 0.27
CA ASP A 134 -1.85 16.33 0.60
C ASP A 134 -1.17 16.63 1.95
N ASP A 135 -1.46 15.82 2.97
CA ASP A 135 -0.89 15.98 4.32
C ASP A 135 0.64 15.76 4.34
N ASN A 136 1.17 14.96 3.42
CA ASN A 136 2.59 14.63 3.34
C ASN A 136 3.31 15.26 2.13
N VAL A 137 2.64 16.08 1.33
CA VAL A 137 3.18 16.74 0.12
C VAL A 137 3.72 15.74 -0.91
N ILE A 138 3.07 14.57 -1.00
CA ILE A 138 3.44 13.48 -1.92
C ILE A 138 2.79 13.72 -3.30
N GLU A 139 3.54 13.43 -4.37
CA GLU A 139 3.00 13.45 -5.74
C GLU A 139 1.82 12.48 -5.88
N PHE A 140 0.68 12.98 -6.38
CA PHE A 140 -0.56 12.22 -6.48
C PHE A 140 -1.13 12.24 -7.90
N LEU A 141 -1.28 11.06 -8.51
CA LEU A 141 -1.85 10.89 -9.85
C LEU A 141 -3.20 10.16 -9.78
N PRO A 142 -4.34 10.85 -9.90
CA PRO A 142 -5.63 10.21 -10.11
C PRO A 142 -5.73 9.68 -11.54
N VAL A 143 -6.23 8.45 -11.71
CA VAL A 143 -6.45 7.84 -13.03
C VAL A 143 -7.94 7.67 -13.26
N GLU A 144 -8.47 8.40 -14.26
CA GLU A 144 -9.88 8.30 -14.66
C GLU A 144 -10.23 6.88 -15.12
N HIS A 145 -11.44 6.43 -14.82
CA HIS A 145 -11.98 5.12 -15.20
C HIS A 145 -11.21 3.90 -14.67
N ALA A 146 -10.22 4.09 -13.80
CA ALA A 146 -9.49 2.98 -13.20
C ALA A 146 -10.21 2.50 -11.91
N ASP A 147 -10.42 1.18 -11.82
CA ASP A 147 -10.83 0.47 -10.61
C ASP A 147 -9.65 0.17 -9.69
N HIS A 148 -9.87 -0.50 -8.56
CA HIS A 148 -8.81 -0.89 -7.62
C HIS A 148 -7.66 -1.67 -8.27
N ARG A 149 -8.00 -2.55 -9.20
CA ARG A 149 -7.04 -3.47 -9.86
C ARG A 149 -6.44 -2.93 -11.14
N PHE A 150 -6.97 -1.81 -11.66
CA PHE A 150 -6.61 -1.28 -12.98
C PHE A 150 -6.85 -2.30 -14.08
N GLN A 151 -8.03 -2.93 -14.08
CA GLN A 151 -8.39 -3.99 -15.04
C GLN A 151 -8.48 -3.47 -16.47
N ASN A 152 -8.80 -2.17 -16.66
CA ASN A 152 -8.75 -1.55 -17.98
C ASN A 152 -7.29 -1.39 -18.42
N PRO A 153 -6.88 -2.00 -19.57
CA PRO A 153 -5.50 -1.93 -20.06
C PRO A 153 -5.00 -0.49 -20.29
N ALA A 154 -5.84 0.43 -20.74
CA ALA A 154 -5.46 1.83 -20.94
C ALA A 154 -5.13 2.53 -19.61
N CYS A 155 -5.89 2.24 -18.56
CA CYS A 155 -5.60 2.75 -17.21
C CYS A 155 -4.29 2.18 -16.66
N MET A 156 -4.05 0.88 -16.88
CA MET A 156 -2.80 0.23 -16.48
C MET A 156 -1.60 0.81 -17.26
N GLU A 157 -1.75 1.04 -18.56
CA GLU A 157 -0.70 1.68 -19.37
C GLU A 157 -0.36 3.09 -18.86
N THR A 158 -1.38 3.88 -18.49
CA THR A 158 -1.20 5.20 -17.87
C THR A 158 -0.37 5.10 -16.58
N ALA A 159 -0.72 4.15 -15.70
CA ALA A 159 0.01 3.93 -14.46
C ALA A 159 1.47 3.51 -14.72
N ILE A 160 1.70 2.57 -15.65
CA ILE A 160 3.06 2.10 -16.01
C ILE A 160 3.90 3.25 -16.55
N LYS A 161 3.38 4.07 -17.47
CA LYS A 161 4.11 5.23 -18.00
C LYS A 161 4.50 6.21 -16.90
N ALA A 162 3.57 6.51 -15.99
CA ALA A 162 3.87 7.38 -14.86
C ALA A 162 4.95 6.82 -13.93
N ILE A 163 4.91 5.51 -13.64
CA ILE A 163 5.92 4.83 -12.82
C ILE A 163 7.30 4.89 -13.48
N LEU A 164 7.39 4.55 -14.79
CA LEU A 164 8.66 4.56 -15.52
C LEU A 164 9.25 5.98 -15.58
N GLN A 165 8.41 6.99 -15.82
CA GLN A 165 8.83 8.39 -15.81
C GLN A 165 9.31 8.81 -14.42
N PHE A 166 8.57 8.47 -13.37
CA PHE A 166 8.92 8.76 -12.00
C PHE A 166 10.23 8.09 -11.60
N PHE A 167 10.45 6.83 -11.97
CA PHE A 167 11.70 6.10 -11.72
C PHE A 167 12.86 6.52 -12.64
N LYS A 168 12.61 7.38 -13.65
CA LYS A 168 13.61 7.82 -14.64
C LYS A 168 14.23 6.65 -15.44
N PHE A 169 13.42 5.66 -15.78
CA PHE A 169 13.83 4.50 -16.59
C PHE A 169 13.59 4.69 -18.08
N THR A 170 13.39 5.91 -18.55
CA THR A 170 13.19 6.29 -19.96
C THR A 170 14.37 7.05 -20.50
#